data_7767d992033ed5a2160c27336587ef16
#
_entry.id   7767d992033ed5a2160c27336587ef16
#
_cell.length_a   1.000
_cell.length_b   1.000
_cell.length_c   1.000
_cell.angle_alpha   90.00
_cell.angle_beta   90.00
_cell.angle_gamma   90.00
#
_symmetry.space_group_name_H-M   'P 1'
#
loop_
_entity.id
_entity.type
_entity.pdbx_description
1 polymer ?
#
loop_
_entity_poly.entity_id
_entity_poly.type
_entity_poly.pdbx_seq_one_letter_code
_entity_poly.pdbx_strand_id
1 'polypeptide(L)'
;MELQVKPKSKKWRGNFGLYFSLPILSWAFYDFANTIFSSNINTIFFPFFLQEQIGENAVLDQIASTFISYANAIASLFLVLFSPLFGVMIDRTGKMKKYIMIFTLISVVCTFLMGVFGGAPFDGKLLGIPTSLAIVILLFVIAKFFYHSSLVFYDTMMSDLGTKQQLPLISGFGVAVGYLGTLVGLSIYPFISKGSSHEAFIPTAILFLVFSLPLFFFLKESPKQQKAKQPFLSGYKEIKSTFKEMQSYRLVFTFMIAYFFLNDAIATTIGMMAVYAKTVVGFSSSGFILLYLVSTVSSIAGSFLFGYITQSKGPRLAVTYVGVLLLVALFIAVFAQTALWFWVAGSMFGISLGSMWVTSRTYIIELTPDEKRGQFFGLFAFSGKVSSIIGPLLYGTITLVFHDLGTLASRMALGSLIIMAVIGLGFLLKMKGLEEVN
;
A
#
# COMPACT_ATOMS: atom_id res chain seq x y z
N MET A 1 53.07 -13.80 -3.48
CA MET A 1 51.68 -14.33 -3.37
C MET A 1 51.06 -13.73 -2.12
N GLU A 2 50.65 -12.43 -2.22
CA GLU A 2 50.09 -11.67 -1.11
C GLU A 2 48.58 -11.81 -1.13
N LEU A 3 48.05 -12.43 -0.08
CA LEU A 3 46.63 -12.52 0.20
C LEU A 3 46.14 -11.14 0.66
N GLN A 4 45.55 -10.36 -0.24
CA GLN A 4 44.81 -9.13 0.14
C GLN A 4 43.54 -9.53 0.88
N VAL A 5 43.59 -9.51 2.20
CA VAL A 5 42.41 -9.55 3.07
C VAL A 5 41.66 -8.22 2.96
N LYS A 6 40.56 -8.18 2.21
CA LYS A 6 39.68 -7.02 2.15
C LYS A 6 38.96 -6.85 3.50
N PRO A 7 39.00 -5.66 4.14
CA PRO A 7 38.34 -5.45 5.43
C PRO A 7 36.82 -5.40 5.28
N LYS A 8 36.14 -6.41 5.84
CA LYS A 8 34.66 -6.52 5.89
C LYS A 8 33.94 -5.46 6.76
N SER A 9 34.68 -4.63 7.51
CA SER A 9 34.09 -3.72 8.52
C SER A 9 33.68 -2.32 8.01
N LYS A 10 34.09 -1.91 6.81
CA LYS A 10 33.77 -0.57 6.27
C LYS A 10 32.37 -0.42 5.67
N LYS A 11 31.69 -1.52 5.28
CA LYS A 11 30.38 -1.48 4.63
C LYS A 11 29.23 -1.00 5.57
N TRP A 12 29.25 -1.40 6.83
CA TRP A 12 28.19 -1.04 7.78
C TRP A 12 28.19 0.44 8.17
N ARG A 13 29.36 1.05 8.40
CA ARG A 13 29.47 2.48 8.72
C ARG A 13 29.09 3.39 7.55
N GLY A 14 29.29 2.96 6.31
CA GLY A 14 28.90 3.71 5.12
C GLY A 14 27.38 3.78 4.91
N ASN A 15 26.65 2.71 5.29
CA ASN A 15 25.20 2.66 5.14
C ASN A 15 24.47 3.50 6.20
N PHE A 16 25.05 3.67 7.40
CA PHE A 16 24.44 4.49 8.46
C PHE A 16 24.35 5.98 8.05
N GLY A 17 25.40 6.52 7.44
CA GLY A 17 25.40 7.88 6.91
C GLY A 17 24.40 8.09 5.77
N LEU A 18 24.08 7.05 5.02
CA LEU A 18 23.07 7.08 3.96
C LEU A 18 21.68 7.33 4.55
N TYR A 19 21.26 6.54 5.54
CA TYR A 19 19.92 6.62 6.13
C TYR A 19 19.64 7.96 6.81
N PHE A 20 20.64 8.58 7.42
CA PHE A 20 20.52 9.85 8.13
C PHE A 20 20.78 11.08 7.25
N SER A 21 20.90 10.91 5.93
CA SER A 21 20.93 12.06 5.03
C SER A 21 19.57 12.77 5.03
N LEU A 22 19.56 14.09 5.05
CA LEU A 22 18.35 14.89 5.16
C LEU A 22 17.30 14.59 4.07
N PRO A 23 17.67 14.36 2.79
CA PRO A 23 16.69 13.96 1.77
C PRO A 23 16.04 12.61 2.04
N ILE A 24 16.82 11.60 2.45
CA ILE A 24 16.31 10.24 2.71
C ILE A 24 15.45 10.22 3.96
N LEU A 25 15.86 10.90 5.04
CA LEU A 25 15.03 11.04 6.23
C LEU A 25 13.71 11.74 5.92
N SER A 26 13.75 12.84 5.15
CA SER A 26 12.55 13.60 4.79
C SER A 26 11.58 12.74 3.96
N TRP A 27 12.12 11.92 3.06
CA TRP A 27 11.35 10.96 2.27
C TRP A 27 10.76 9.85 3.15
N ALA A 28 11.53 9.30 4.08
CA ALA A 28 11.07 8.27 5.01
C ALA A 28 9.99 8.79 5.99
N PHE A 29 10.11 10.03 6.47
CA PHE A 29 9.08 10.67 7.29
C PHE A 29 7.76 10.91 6.54
N TYR A 30 7.83 11.06 5.23
CA TYR A 30 6.60 11.10 4.44
C TYR A 30 5.91 9.72 4.37
N ASP A 31 6.67 8.63 4.31
CA ASP A 31 6.10 7.27 4.40
C ASP A 31 5.49 7.00 5.79
N PHE A 32 6.14 7.49 6.84
CA PHE A 32 5.60 7.50 8.19
C PHE A 32 4.25 8.23 8.26
N ALA A 33 4.16 9.44 7.68
CA ALA A 33 2.92 10.21 7.63
C ALA A 33 1.81 9.48 6.85
N ASN A 34 2.15 8.92 5.69
CA ASN A 34 1.23 8.14 4.86
C ASN A 34 0.67 6.93 5.60
N THR A 35 1.51 6.24 6.36
CA THR A 35 1.10 5.04 7.08
C THR A 35 0.20 5.37 8.25
N ILE A 36 0.37 6.53 8.93
CA ILE A 36 -0.59 7.04 9.91
C ILE A 36 -1.98 7.21 9.26
N PHE A 37 -2.05 7.89 8.11
CA PHE A 37 -3.32 8.05 7.40
C PHE A 37 -3.93 6.70 7.01
N SER A 38 -3.13 5.81 6.45
CA SER A 38 -3.60 4.50 5.98
C SER A 38 -4.15 3.64 7.11
N SER A 39 -3.42 3.53 8.22
CA SER A 39 -3.83 2.71 9.37
C SER A 39 -5.06 3.29 10.06
N ASN A 40 -5.05 4.59 10.32
CA ASN A 40 -6.12 5.23 11.08
C ASN A 40 -7.38 5.44 10.26
N ILE A 41 -7.26 6.02 9.07
CA ILE A 41 -8.43 6.36 8.26
C ILE A 41 -8.94 5.15 7.47
N ASN A 42 -8.10 4.55 6.62
CA ASN A 42 -8.58 3.51 5.72
C ASN A 42 -8.91 2.19 6.44
N THR A 43 -8.16 1.85 7.51
CA THR A 43 -8.23 0.51 8.11
C THR A 43 -9.08 0.45 9.36
N ILE A 44 -9.09 1.50 10.20
CA ILE A 44 -9.66 1.42 11.56
C ILE A 44 -10.82 2.40 11.76
N PHE A 45 -10.55 3.70 11.82
CA PHE A 45 -11.54 4.65 12.36
C PHE A 45 -12.67 5.00 11.39
N PHE A 46 -12.42 5.04 10.08
CA PHE A 46 -13.52 5.27 9.14
C PHE A 46 -14.48 4.07 9.07
N PRO A 47 -14.02 2.80 8.98
CA PRO A 47 -14.90 1.65 9.14
C PRO A 47 -15.68 1.63 10.45
N PHE A 48 -15.04 1.93 11.58
CA PHE A 48 -15.73 2.01 12.88
C PHE A 48 -16.76 3.11 12.92
N PHE A 49 -16.43 4.31 12.43
CA PHE A 49 -17.38 5.41 12.32
C PHE A 49 -18.61 5.03 11.52
N LEU A 50 -18.46 4.33 10.40
CA LEU A 50 -19.59 3.88 9.61
C LEU A 50 -20.48 2.88 10.36
N GLN A 51 -19.90 1.94 11.09
CA GLN A 51 -20.63 0.99 11.94
C GLN A 51 -21.39 1.73 13.05
N GLU A 52 -20.74 2.68 13.71
CA GLU A 52 -21.36 3.51 14.77
C GLU A 52 -22.57 4.34 14.25
N GLN A 53 -22.45 4.89 13.04
CA GLN A 53 -23.50 5.75 12.46
C GLN A 53 -24.68 4.97 11.86
N ILE A 54 -24.45 3.75 11.38
CA ILE A 54 -25.49 2.94 10.72
C ILE A 54 -26.24 2.07 11.74
N GLY A 55 -25.57 1.69 12.85
CA GLY A 55 -26.17 0.95 13.98
C GLY A 55 -25.55 -0.42 14.20
N GLU A 56 -25.96 -1.07 15.31
CA GLU A 56 -25.31 -2.26 15.88
C GLU A 56 -26.13 -3.56 15.70
N ASN A 57 -26.69 -3.82 14.55
CA ASN A 57 -27.29 -5.14 14.29
C ASN A 57 -26.70 -5.76 13.03
N ALA A 58 -26.84 -7.08 12.88
CA ALA A 58 -26.21 -7.84 11.80
C ALA A 58 -26.56 -7.33 10.39
N VAL A 59 -27.77 -6.81 10.18
CA VAL A 59 -28.19 -6.25 8.90
C VAL A 59 -27.53 -4.90 8.65
N LEU A 60 -27.45 -4.06 9.68
CA LEU A 60 -26.85 -2.72 9.60
C LEU A 60 -25.33 -2.80 9.46
N ASP A 61 -24.67 -3.76 10.12
CA ASP A 61 -23.24 -4.04 9.90
C ASP A 61 -22.95 -4.46 8.46
N GLN A 62 -23.84 -5.21 7.82
CA GLN A 62 -23.71 -5.56 6.41
C GLN A 62 -23.87 -4.33 5.51
N ILE A 63 -24.79 -3.42 5.83
CA ILE A 63 -24.95 -2.14 5.13
C ILE A 63 -23.71 -1.27 5.30
N ALA A 64 -23.15 -1.16 6.51
CA ALA A 64 -21.91 -0.43 6.77
C ALA A 64 -20.76 -0.99 5.94
N SER A 65 -20.59 -2.32 5.91
CA SER A 65 -19.58 -2.99 5.08
C SER A 65 -19.75 -2.68 3.59
N THR A 66 -21.00 -2.59 3.11
CA THR A 66 -21.31 -2.22 1.73
C THR A 66 -20.89 -0.78 1.42
N PHE A 67 -21.19 0.18 2.31
CA PHE A 67 -20.72 1.56 2.14
C PHE A 67 -19.20 1.68 2.15
N ILE A 68 -18.52 0.96 3.04
CA ILE A 68 -17.04 0.89 3.07
C ILE A 68 -16.52 0.37 1.73
N SER A 69 -17.10 -0.72 1.24
CA SER A 69 -16.67 -1.35 -0.01
C SER A 69 -16.88 -0.44 -1.20
N TYR A 70 -18.02 0.21 -1.31
CA TYR A 70 -18.29 1.14 -2.41
C TYR A 70 -17.45 2.41 -2.34
N ALA A 71 -17.27 3.01 -1.16
CA ALA A 71 -16.39 4.17 -1.00
C ALA A 71 -14.95 3.84 -1.41
N ASN A 72 -14.47 2.67 -1.00
CA ASN A 72 -13.16 2.16 -1.40
C ASN A 72 -13.06 1.88 -2.90
N ALA A 73 -14.09 1.27 -3.50
CA ALA A 73 -14.15 0.96 -4.93
C ALA A 73 -14.16 2.25 -5.78
N ILE A 74 -14.96 3.25 -5.40
CA ILE A 74 -15.04 4.53 -6.09
C ILE A 74 -13.69 5.26 -6.06
N ALA A 75 -13.06 5.35 -4.87
CA ALA A 75 -11.73 5.95 -4.76
C ALA A 75 -10.69 5.21 -5.62
N SER A 76 -10.73 3.88 -5.63
CA SER A 76 -9.84 3.05 -6.44
C SER A 76 -10.11 3.18 -7.94
N LEU A 77 -11.37 3.30 -8.36
CA LEU A 77 -11.75 3.53 -9.75
C LEU A 77 -11.16 4.84 -10.28
N PHE A 78 -11.31 5.94 -9.53
CA PHE A 78 -10.67 7.21 -9.91
C PHE A 78 -9.15 7.06 -10.00
N LEU A 79 -8.53 6.35 -9.06
CA LEU A 79 -7.10 6.13 -9.09
C LEU A 79 -6.66 5.29 -10.30
N VAL A 80 -7.41 4.25 -10.64
CA VAL A 80 -7.18 3.42 -11.84
C VAL A 80 -7.21 4.29 -13.11
N LEU A 81 -8.17 5.21 -13.18
CA LEU A 81 -8.28 6.12 -14.33
C LEU A 81 -7.14 7.13 -14.40
N PHE A 82 -6.76 7.75 -13.27
CA PHE A 82 -5.85 8.89 -13.25
C PHE A 82 -4.38 8.53 -13.00
N SER A 83 -4.06 7.38 -12.37
CA SER A 83 -2.66 7.03 -12.06
C SER A 83 -1.71 7.00 -13.27
N PRO A 84 -2.12 6.52 -14.46
CA PRO A 84 -1.25 6.59 -15.63
C PRO A 84 -0.99 8.04 -16.09
N LEU A 85 -2.01 8.92 -15.95
CA LEU A 85 -1.83 10.35 -16.27
C LEU A 85 -0.86 11.03 -15.31
N PHE A 86 -0.85 10.65 -14.03
CA PHE A 86 0.13 11.17 -13.08
C PHE A 86 1.55 10.76 -13.48
N GLY A 87 1.74 9.54 -13.98
CA GLY A 87 3.01 9.12 -14.57
C GLY A 87 3.48 10.04 -15.71
N VAL A 88 2.59 10.34 -16.65
CA VAL A 88 2.88 11.29 -17.74
C VAL A 88 3.19 12.69 -17.20
N MET A 89 2.47 13.15 -16.17
CA MET A 89 2.74 14.43 -15.51
C MET A 89 4.15 14.48 -14.91
N ILE A 90 4.61 13.40 -14.30
CA ILE A 90 5.97 13.27 -13.75
C ILE A 90 7.00 13.47 -14.85
N ASP A 91 6.87 12.73 -15.95
CA ASP A 91 7.83 12.75 -17.06
C ASP A 91 7.83 14.09 -17.82
N ARG A 92 6.69 14.79 -17.88
CA ARG A 92 6.58 16.09 -18.53
C ARG A 92 7.08 17.25 -17.67
N THR A 93 6.79 17.22 -16.37
CA THR A 93 7.02 18.38 -15.48
C THR A 93 8.24 18.25 -14.61
N GLY A 94 8.63 17.02 -14.26
CA GLY A 94 9.68 16.74 -13.27
C GLY A 94 9.39 17.26 -11.85
N LYS A 95 8.18 17.79 -11.58
CA LYS A 95 7.83 18.47 -10.33
C LYS A 95 7.07 17.56 -9.36
N MET A 96 7.70 16.48 -8.91
CA MET A 96 7.06 15.50 -8.05
C MET A 96 6.67 16.09 -6.69
N LYS A 97 7.57 16.81 -6.02
CA LYS A 97 7.36 17.43 -4.71
C LYS A 97 6.13 18.34 -4.68
N LYS A 98 5.95 19.17 -5.72
CA LYS A 98 4.79 20.07 -5.81
C LYS A 98 3.47 19.30 -5.80
N TYR A 99 3.35 18.23 -6.56
CA TYR A 99 2.13 17.43 -6.62
C TYR A 99 1.91 16.63 -5.34
N ILE A 100 2.97 16.06 -4.76
CA ILE A 100 2.90 15.41 -3.43
C ILE A 100 2.31 16.40 -2.41
N MET A 101 2.85 17.63 -2.34
CA MET A 101 2.40 18.65 -1.40
C MET A 101 0.93 19.00 -1.61
N ILE A 102 0.51 19.29 -2.85
CA ILE A 102 -0.89 19.66 -3.15
C ILE A 102 -1.84 18.52 -2.78
N PHE A 103 -1.54 17.30 -3.19
CA PHE A 103 -2.42 16.15 -2.97
C PHE A 103 -2.49 15.77 -1.49
N THR A 104 -1.39 15.85 -0.77
CA THR A 104 -1.37 15.66 0.69
C THR A 104 -2.20 16.71 1.40
N LEU A 105 -2.06 17.99 1.04
CA LEU A 105 -2.85 19.06 1.66
C LEU A 105 -4.37 18.87 1.43
N ILE A 106 -4.78 18.47 0.23
CA ILE A 106 -6.18 18.15 -0.05
C ILE A 106 -6.65 16.99 0.84
N SER A 107 -5.85 15.92 0.93
CA SER A 107 -6.18 14.77 1.77
C SER A 107 -6.28 15.14 3.25
N VAL A 108 -5.34 15.95 3.76
CA VAL A 108 -5.33 16.46 5.14
C VAL A 108 -6.58 17.31 5.42
N VAL A 109 -6.91 18.25 4.54
CA VAL A 109 -8.10 19.11 4.70
C VAL A 109 -9.38 18.28 4.70
N CYS A 110 -9.51 17.33 3.76
CA CYS A 110 -10.68 16.44 3.74
C CYS A 110 -10.77 15.60 5.02
N THR A 111 -9.65 15.06 5.52
CA THR A 111 -9.64 14.27 6.77
C THR A 111 -10.00 15.13 7.98
N PHE A 112 -9.50 16.36 8.05
CA PHE A 112 -9.87 17.30 9.09
C PHE A 112 -11.38 17.61 9.06
N LEU A 113 -11.93 17.90 7.89
CA LEU A 113 -13.36 18.15 7.70
C LEU A 113 -14.21 16.93 8.03
N MET A 114 -13.73 15.69 7.77
CA MET A 114 -14.39 14.47 8.22
C MET A 114 -14.60 14.49 9.74
N GLY A 115 -13.61 14.93 10.52
CA GLY A 115 -13.73 15.05 11.97
C GLY A 115 -14.74 16.12 12.41
N VAL A 116 -14.74 17.26 11.73
CA VAL A 116 -15.70 18.34 12.00
C VAL A 116 -17.14 17.91 11.69
N PHE A 117 -17.38 17.34 10.51
CA PHE A 117 -18.72 16.93 10.08
C PHE A 117 -19.19 15.63 10.73
N GLY A 118 -18.26 14.73 11.11
CA GLY A 118 -18.60 13.47 11.79
C GLY A 118 -19.17 13.67 13.20
N GLY A 119 -18.77 14.74 13.88
CA GLY A 119 -19.28 15.10 15.21
C GLY A 119 -20.39 16.15 15.21
N ALA A 120 -20.72 16.74 14.05
CA ALA A 120 -21.69 17.83 13.99
C ALA A 120 -23.12 17.29 13.84
N PRO A 121 -24.09 17.83 14.63
CA PRO A 121 -25.50 17.50 14.47
C PRO A 121 -26.05 18.21 13.22
N PHE A 122 -26.12 17.52 12.10
CA PHE A 122 -26.80 18.00 10.90
C PHE A 122 -28.18 17.35 10.80
N ASP A 123 -29.23 18.19 10.89
CA ASP A 123 -30.59 17.75 10.61
C ASP A 123 -30.77 17.57 9.10
N GLY A 124 -31.26 16.41 8.69
CA GLY A 124 -31.58 16.10 7.30
C GLY A 124 -31.04 14.76 6.82
N LYS A 125 -31.65 14.30 5.74
CA LYS A 125 -31.23 13.06 5.04
C LYS A 125 -30.93 13.36 3.58
N LEU A 126 -29.80 12.87 3.10
CA LEU A 126 -29.42 12.89 1.70
C LEU A 126 -29.44 11.44 1.19
N LEU A 127 -30.26 11.15 0.17
CA LEU A 127 -30.44 9.77 -0.36
C LEU A 127 -30.81 8.73 0.71
N GLY A 128 -31.58 9.15 1.74
CA GLY A 128 -32.04 8.26 2.81
C GLY A 128 -31.05 8.05 3.97
N ILE A 129 -29.84 8.59 3.88
CA ILE A 129 -28.82 8.52 4.95
C ILE A 129 -28.64 9.90 5.62
N PRO A 130 -28.16 9.97 6.88
CA PRO A 130 -27.87 11.23 7.54
C PRO A 130 -26.93 12.11 6.70
N THR A 131 -27.21 13.40 6.60
CA THR A 131 -26.43 14.33 5.77
C THR A 131 -24.95 14.37 6.20
N SER A 132 -24.67 14.33 7.52
CA SER A 132 -23.30 14.27 8.05
C SER A 132 -22.55 13.05 7.53
N LEU A 133 -23.20 11.88 7.55
CA LEU A 133 -22.63 10.62 7.06
C LEU A 133 -22.32 10.68 5.56
N ALA A 134 -23.24 11.21 4.75
CA ALA A 134 -23.03 11.40 3.31
C ALA A 134 -21.81 12.29 3.01
N ILE A 135 -21.69 13.41 3.75
CA ILE A 135 -20.56 14.33 3.63
C ILE A 135 -19.25 13.63 4.01
N VAL A 136 -19.21 12.90 5.14
CA VAL A 136 -18.00 12.19 5.59
C VAL A 136 -17.59 11.13 4.58
N ILE A 137 -18.52 10.37 4.00
CA ILE A 137 -18.23 9.38 2.96
C ILE A 137 -17.62 10.06 1.71
N LEU A 138 -18.19 11.17 1.27
CA LEU A 138 -17.68 11.94 0.13
C LEU A 138 -16.25 12.45 0.40
N LEU A 139 -16.03 13.05 1.58
CA LEU A 139 -14.73 13.54 2.01
C LEU A 139 -13.68 12.39 2.11
N PHE A 140 -14.10 11.22 2.61
CA PHE A 140 -13.25 10.04 2.64
C PHE A 140 -12.82 9.60 1.24
N VAL A 141 -13.75 9.53 0.28
CA VAL A 141 -13.44 9.16 -1.12
C VAL A 141 -12.42 10.14 -1.71
N ILE A 142 -12.62 11.44 -1.50
CA ILE A 142 -11.70 12.49 -1.98
C ILE A 142 -10.34 12.36 -1.28
N ALA A 143 -10.32 12.27 0.06
CA ALA A 143 -9.08 12.12 0.84
C ALA A 143 -8.27 10.91 0.38
N LYS A 144 -8.93 9.76 0.23
CA LYS A 144 -8.31 8.51 -0.19
C LYS A 144 -7.78 8.58 -1.62
N PHE A 145 -8.52 9.19 -2.54
CA PHE A 145 -8.07 9.38 -3.91
C PHE A 145 -6.78 10.21 -3.96
N PHE A 146 -6.75 11.38 -3.31
CA PHE A 146 -5.57 12.25 -3.31
C PHE A 146 -4.40 11.66 -2.52
N TYR A 147 -4.67 10.96 -1.43
CA TYR A 147 -3.67 10.18 -0.69
C TYR A 147 -2.97 9.17 -1.61
N HIS A 148 -3.72 8.30 -2.29
CA HIS A 148 -3.12 7.32 -3.19
C HIS A 148 -2.47 7.96 -4.42
N SER A 149 -3.00 9.09 -4.90
CA SER A 149 -2.41 9.84 -6.00
C SER A 149 -1.05 10.41 -5.63
N SER A 150 -0.88 10.90 -4.39
CA SER A 150 0.42 11.40 -3.91
C SER A 150 1.49 10.32 -3.89
N LEU A 151 1.10 9.07 -3.61
CA LEU A 151 2.02 7.92 -3.59
C LEU A 151 2.64 7.61 -4.95
N VAL A 152 1.95 7.88 -6.06
CA VAL A 152 2.53 7.68 -7.41
C VAL A 152 3.76 8.56 -7.60
N PHE A 153 3.68 9.81 -7.16
CA PHE A 153 4.79 10.76 -7.22
C PHE A 153 5.88 10.42 -6.19
N TYR A 154 5.48 10.05 -4.97
CA TYR A 154 6.37 9.68 -3.88
C TYR A 154 7.22 8.44 -4.23
N ASP A 155 6.62 7.39 -4.76
CA ASP A 155 7.31 6.18 -5.16
C ASP A 155 8.32 6.43 -6.29
N THR A 156 7.93 7.25 -7.28
CA THR A 156 8.81 7.64 -8.38
C THR A 156 10.00 8.46 -7.88
N MET A 157 9.80 9.34 -6.88
CA MET A 157 10.84 10.21 -6.31
C MET A 157 11.99 9.41 -5.68
N MET A 158 11.72 8.19 -5.17
CA MET A 158 12.75 7.33 -4.60
C MET A 158 13.94 7.14 -5.55
N SER A 159 13.67 7.09 -6.85
CA SER A 159 14.71 6.91 -7.87
C SER A 159 15.78 8.00 -7.91
N ASP A 160 15.46 9.18 -7.38
CA ASP A 160 16.35 10.34 -7.37
C ASP A 160 17.15 10.47 -6.05
N LEU A 161 16.91 9.57 -5.08
CA LEU A 161 17.50 9.63 -3.74
C LEU A 161 18.85 8.92 -3.60
N GLY A 162 19.23 8.08 -4.57
CA GLY A 162 20.46 7.33 -4.50
C GLY A 162 20.81 6.57 -5.76
N THR A 163 21.96 5.87 -5.74
CA THR A 163 22.37 4.99 -6.84
C THR A 163 21.52 3.71 -6.87
N LYS A 164 21.44 3.04 -8.04
CA LYS A 164 20.72 1.76 -8.19
C LYS A 164 21.08 0.74 -7.10
N GLN A 165 22.33 0.71 -6.64
CA GLN A 165 22.79 -0.17 -5.56
C GLN A 165 22.29 0.24 -4.16
N GLN A 166 21.96 1.51 -3.95
CA GLN A 166 21.48 2.05 -2.67
C GLN A 166 19.95 2.01 -2.55
N LEU A 167 19.23 2.03 -3.68
CA LEU A 167 17.77 2.06 -3.70
C LEU A 167 17.10 0.97 -2.85
N PRO A 168 17.56 -0.30 -2.85
CA PRO A 168 16.97 -1.33 -1.99
C PRO A 168 17.04 -0.99 -0.51
N LEU A 169 18.17 -0.43 -0.06
CA LEU A 169 18.37 -0.04 1.33
C LEU A 169 17.50 1.17 1.70
N ILE A 170 17.43 2.17 0.81
CA ILE A 170 16.58 3.35 0.97
C ILE A 170 15.12 2.93 1.05
N SER A 171 14.67 2.06 0.15
CA SER A 171 13.30 1.52 0.16
C SER A 171 12.99 0.76 1.44
N GLY A 172 13.89 -0.15 1.87
CA GLY A 172 13.73 -0.92 3.10
C GLY A 172 13.66 -0.03 4.34
N PHE A 173 14.52 0.98 4.43
CA PHE A 173 14.50 1.97 5.50
C PHE A 173 13.21 2.80 5.51
N GLY A 174 12.78 3.32 4.36
CA GLY A 174 11.56 4.12 4.25
C GLY A 174 10.32 3.33 4.67
N VAL A 175 10.16 2.11 4.18
CA VAL A 175 9.03 1.24 4.52
C VAL A 175 9.06 0.86 6.02
N ALA A 176 10.25 0.59 6.60
CA ALA A 176 10.37 0.31 8.03
C ALA A 176 9.97 1.51 8.89
N VAL A 177 10.44 2.71 8.53
CA VAL A 177 10.04 3.97 9.17
C VAL A 177 8.54 4.23 8.96
N GLY A 178 8.01 3.93 7.78
CA GLY A 178 6.57 4.00 7.48
C GLY A 178 5.75 3.19 8.48
N TYR A 179 6.09 1.93 8.69
CA TYR A 179 5.34 1.08 9.66
C TYR A 179 5.45 1.55 11.12
N LEU A 180 6.52 2.25 11.52
CA LEU A 180 6.56 2.94 12.82
C LEU A 180 5.45 4.00 12.90
N GLY A 181 5.08 4.62 11.77
CA GLY A 181 3.94 5.53 11.68
C GLY A 181 2.61 4.87 12.09
N THR A 182 2.39 3.59 11.76
CA THR A 182 1.21 2.85 12.25
C THR A 182 1.15 2.84 13.78
N LEU A 183 2.28 2.54 14.45
CA LEU A 183 2.32 2.47 15.91
C LEU A 183 2.01 3.83 16.54
N VAL A 184 2.58 4.90 15.98
CA VAL A 184 2.31 6.27 16.44
C VAL A 184 0.88 6.69 16.09
N GLY A 185 0.38 6.37 14.92
CA GLY A 185 -1.01 6.64 14.53
C GLY A 185 -1.99 5.98 15.48
N LEU A 186 -1.77 4.72 15.84
CA LEU A 186 -2.63 3.97 16.75
C LEU A 186 -2.54 4.44 18.22
N SER A 187 -1.49 5.16 18.59
CA SER A 187 -1.37 5.70 19.96
C SER A 187 -2.45 6.70 20.34
N ILE A 188 -3.22 7.22 19.37
CA ILE A 188 -4.38 8.07 19.64
C ILE A 188 -5.60 7.27 20.11
N TYR A 189 -5.66 5.95 19.85
CA TYR A 189 -6.82 5.12 20.15
C TYR A 189 -7.29 5.17 21.63
N PRO A 190 -6.41 5.16 22.65
CA PRO A 190 -6.83 5.28 24.03
C PRO A 190 -7.53 6.59 24.40
N PHE A 191 -7.40 7.63 23.57
CA PHE A 191 -7.98 8.95 23.78
C PHE A 191 -9.32 9.14 23.06
N ILE A 192 -9.75 8.16 22.26
CA ILE A 192 -11.01 8.20 21.52
C ILE A 192 -12.12 7.65 22.42
N SER A 193 -13.21 8.42 22.53
CA SER A 193 -14.39 8.03 23.28
C SER A 193 -15.07 6.82 22.61
N LYS A 194 -15.62 5.91 23.41
CA LYS A 194 -16.37 4.76 22.87
C LYS A 194 -17.57 5.25 22.06
N GLY A 195 -17.69 4.75 20.83
CA GLY A 195 -18.76 5.16 19.91
C GLY A 195 -18.56 6.53 19.25
N SER A 196 -17.34 7.07 19.28
CA SER A 196 -17.01 8.40 18.73
C SER A 196 -15.77 8.35 17.83
N SER A 197 -15.70 7.35 16.94
CA SER A 197 -14.53 7.14 16.07
C SER A 197 -14.16 8.35 15.20
N HIS A 198 -15.09 9.28 14.96
CA HIS A 198 -14.83 10.54 14.28
C HIS A 198 -13.80 11.44 14.99
N GLU A 199 -13.68 11.32 16.33
CA GLU A 199 -12.68 12.07 17.12
C GLU A 199 -11.23 11.76 16.69
N ALA A 200 -11.00 10.60 16.05
CA ALA A 200 -9.69 10.23 15.54
C ALA A 200 -9.29 10.97 14.26
N PHE A 201 -10.22 11.54 13.51
CA PHE A 201 -9.94 12.09 12.19
C PHE A 201 -9.08 13.35 12.26
N ILE A 202 -9.41 14.28 13.19
CA ILE A 202 -8.64 15.54 13.36
C ILE A 202 -7.20 15.26 13.81
N PRO A 203 -6.94 14.49 14.90
CA PRO A 203 -5.58 14.15 15.29
C PRO A 203 -4.80 13.43 14.17
N THR A 204 -5.45 12.54 13.42
CA THR A 204 -4.82 11.88 12.28
C THR A 204 -4.43 12.87 11.19
N ALA A 205 -5.30 13.83 10.85
CA ALA A 205 -4.99 14.87 9.87
C ALA A 205 -3.79 15.72 10.29
N ILE A 206 -3.72 16.09 11.58
CA ILE A 206 -2.61 16.86 12.15
C ILE A 206 -1.31 16.05 12.08
N LEU A 207 -1.32 14.80 12.53
CA LEU A 207 -0.12 13.94 12.46
C LEU A 207 0.33 13.73 11.01
N PHE A 208 -0.62 13.48 10.08
CA PHE A 208 -0.30 13.34 8.66
C PHE A 208 0.37 14.60 8.11
N LEU A 209 -0.15 15.79 8.44
CA LEU A 209 0.47 17.06 8.02
C LEU A 209 1.86 17.23 8.63
N VAL A 210 1.99 17.13 9.95
CA VAL A 210 3.24 17.39 10.68
C VAL A 210 4.38 16.52 10.16
N PHE A 211 4.15 15.22 10.01
CA PHE A 211 5.18 14.29 9.52
C PHE A 211 5.41 14.37 8.01
N SER A 212 4.54 15.06 7.25
CA SER A 212 4.78 15.38 5.84
C SER A 212 5.65 16.62 5.63
N LEU A 213 5.72 17.55 6.61
CA LEU A 213 6.46 18.80 6.51
C LEU A 213 7.96 18.62 6.18
N PRO A 214 8.69 17.63 6.73
CA PRO A 214 10.09 17.43 6.39
C PRO A 214 10.31 17.25 4.88
N LEU A 215 9.46 16.49 4.18
CA LEU A 215 9.56 16.35 2.74
C LEU A 215 9.28 17.68 2.04
N PHE A 216 8.30 18.46 2.51
CA PHE A 216 7.91 19.72 1.88
C PHE A 216 9.02 20.79 2.00
N PHE A 217 9.78 20.81 3.10
CA PHE A 217 10.79 21.84 3.32
C PHE A 217 12.19 21.41 2.89
N PHE A 218 12.61 20.20 3.25
CA PHE A 218 14.02 19.82 3.15
C PHE A 218 14.39 19.06 1.88
N LEU A 219 13.42 18.39 1.22
CA LEU A 219 13.73 17.66 0.00
C LEU A 219 13.85 18.64 -1.18
N LYS A 220 14.99 18.61 -1.85
CA LYS A 220 15.24 19.40 -3.07
C LYS A 220 15.07 18.51 -4.28
N GLU A 221 14.28 18.95 -5.25
CA GLU A 221 14.14 18.27 -6.54
C GLU A 221 15.30 18.66 -7.47
N SER A 222 15.85 17.68 -8.15
CA SER A 222 16.78 17.92 -9.24
C SER A 222 16.04 18.53 -10.43
N PRO A 223 16.55 19.60 -11.06
CA PRO A 223 15.92 20.18 -12.24
C PRO A 223 15.96 19.16 -13.37
N LYS A 224 14.79 18.65 -13.76
CA LYS A 224 14.63 17.82 -14.95
C LYS A 224 14.23 18.71 -16.13
N GLN A 225 14.71 18.39 -17.34
CA GLN A 225 14.28 19.10 -18.54
C GLN A 225 12.76 18.95 -18.69
N GLN A 226 12.07 20.10 -18.68
CA GLN A 226 10.64 20.14 -18.92
C GLN A 226 10.38 19.89 -20.41
N LYS A 227 9.57 18.87 -20.72
CA LYS A 227 9.06 18.68 -22.08
C LYS A 227 8.03 19.78 -22.40
N ALA A 228 7.85 20.07 -23.69
CA ALA A 228 6.91 21.10 -24.15
C ALA A 228 5.53 20.96 -23.51
N LYS A 229 4.90 22.08 -23.17
CA LYS A 229 3.55 22.12 -22.60
C LYS A 229 2.55 21.49 -23.57
N GLN A 230 2.01 20.36 -23.23
CA GLN A 230 0.94 19.69 -23.96
C GLN A 230 -0.32 19.59 -23.08
N PRO A 231 -1.54 19.55 -23.66
CA PRO A 231 -2.77 19.39 -22.90
C PRO A 231 -2.74 18.14 -22.02
N PHE A 232 -3.29 18.22 -20.82
CA PHE A 232 -3.29 17.10 -19.85
C PHE A 232 -3.87 15.81 -20.45
N LEU A 233 -5.02 15.92 -21.12
CA LEU A 233 -5.71 14.76 -21.71
C LEU A 233 -4.94 14.12 -22.88
N SER A 234 -3.99 14.83 -23.53
CA SER A 234 -3.15 14.21 -24.55
C SER A 234 -2.24 13.12 -23.94
N GLY A 235 -2.07 13.12 -22.61
CA GLY A 235 -1.38 12.06 -21.88
C GLY A 235 -1.98 10.67 -22.09
N TYR A 236 -3.28 10.53 -22.31
CA TYR A 236 -3.88 9.22 -22.63
C TYR A 236 -3.35 8.62 -23.96
N LYS A 237 -3.02 9.45 -24.94
CA LYS A 237 -2.37 8.99 -26.19
C LYS A 237 -0.95 8.47 -25.91
N GLU A 238 -0.20 9.17 -25.05
CA GLU A 238 1.12 8.71 -24.61
C GLU A 238 1.02 7.40 -23.82
N ILE A 239 0.03 7.26 -22.93
CA ILE A 239 -0.22 6.02 -22.19
C ILE A 239 -0.52 4.87 -23.12
N LYS A 240 -1.39 5.07 -24.12
CA LYS A 240 -1.70 4.04 -25.11
C LYS A 240 -0.46 3.61 -25.90
N SER A 241 0.39 4.57 -26.29
CA SER A 241 1.67 4.26 -26.95
C SER A 241 2.63 3.55 -26.01
N THR A 242 2.75 4.00 -24.75
CA THR A 242 3.60 3.38 -23.73
C THR A 242 3.14 1.98 -23.37
N PHE A 243 1.82 1.75 -23.26
CA PHE A 243 1.28 0.41 -23.03
C PHE A 243 1.58 -0.54 -24.19
N LYS A 244 1.44 -0.06 -25.44
CA LYS A 244 1.82 -0.83 -26.63
C LYS A 244 3.34 -1.08 -26.67
N GLU A 245 4.12 -0.09 -26.36
CA GLU A 245 5.59 -0.16 -26.30
C GLU A 245 6.06 -1.04 -25.12
N MET A 246 5.38 -0.98 -23.96
CA MET A 246 5.68 -1.83 -22.81
C MET A 246 5.61 -3.33 -23.16
N GLN A 247 4.78 -3.72 -24.12
CA GLN A 247 4.75 -5.10 -24.60
C GLN A 247 6.09 -5.51 -25.24
N SER A 248 6.88 -4.56 -25.76
CA SER A 248 8.25 -4.81 -26.22
C SER A 248 9.26 -4.89 -25.07
N TYR A 249 8.96 -4.28 -23.92
CA TYR A 249 9.73 -4.46 -22.68
C TYR A 249 9.23 -5.69 -21.91
N ARG A 250 9.48 -6.87 -22.47
CA ARG A 250 8.92 -8.15 -21.97
C ARG A 250 9.13 -8.38 -20.48
N LEU A 251 10.28 -7.99 -19.93
CA LEU A 251 10.60 -8.13 -18.51
C LEU A 251 9.68 -7.26 -17.64
N VAL A 252 9.51 -5.98 -17.99
CA VAL A 252 8.61 -5.05 -17.28
C VAL A 252 7.18 -5.57 -17.31
N PHE A 253 6.69 -5.95 -18.47
CA PHE A 253 5.33 -6.45 -18.66
C PHE A 253 5.08 -7.72 -17.84
N THR A 254 6.00 -8.69 -17.90
CA THR A 254 5.91 -9.93 -17.14
C THR A 254 5.95 -9.67 -15.63
N PHE A 255 6.79 -8.73 -15.17
CA PHE A 255 6.84 -8.33 -13.78
C PHE A 255 5.54 -7.67 -13.33
N MET A 256 4.94 -6.78 -14.12
CA MET A 256 3.67 -6.16 -13.77
C MET A 256 2.54 -7.18 -13.62
N ILE A 257 2.51 -8.22 -14.45
CA ILE A 257 1.56 -9.34 -14.31
C ILE A 257 1.85 -10.13 -13.02
N ALA A 258 3.09 -10.46 -12.77
CA ALA A 258 3.47 -11.15 -11.53
C ALA A 258 3.08 -10.33 -10.29
N TYR A 259 3.39 -9.04 -10.29
CA TYR A 259 3.03 -8.12 -9.22
C TYR A 259 1.52 -7.99 -9.05
N PHE A 260 0.75 -7.93 -10.14
CA PHE A 260 -0.71 -7.90 -10.11
C PHE A 260 -1.26 -9.06 -9.25
N PHE A 261 -0.86 -10.29 -9.53
CA PHE A 261 -1.35 -11.46 -8.80
C PHE A 261 -0.84 -11.53 -7.35
N LEU A 262 0.42 -11.21 -7.10
CA LEU A 262 0.99 -11.23 -5.74
C LEU A 262 0.43 -10.11 -4.87
N ASN A 263 0.28 -8.90 -5.43
CA ASN A 263 -0.29 -7.76 -4.72
C ASN A 263 -1.77 -7.97 -4.41
N ASP A 264 -2.52 -8.60 -5.34
CA ASP A 264 -3.91 -8.97 -5.11
C ASP A 264 -4.07 -9.93 -3.93
N ALA A 265 -3.26 -10.99 -3.91
CA ALA A 265 -3.27 -11.94 -2.81
C ALA A 265 -2.94 -11.26 -1.45
N ILE A 266 -1.95 -10.35 -1.41
CA ILE A 266 -1.60 -9.60 -0.19
C ILE A 266 -2.73 -8.65 0.21
N ALA A 267 -3.20 -7.81 -0.72
CA ALA A 267 -4.20 -6.78 -0.43
C ALA A 267 -5.53 -7.39 0.03
N THR A 268 -5.96 -8.47 -0.61
CA THR A 268 -7.18 -9.20 -0.25
C THR A 268 -7.03 -9.89 1.10
N THR A 269 -5.89 -10.54 1.36
CA THR A 269 -5.62 -11.15 2.66
C THR A 269 -5.73 -10.12 3.78
N ILE A 270 -5.10 -8.95 3.63
CA ILE A 270 -5.15 -7.88 4.64
C ILE A 270 -6.59 -7.40 4.84
N GLY A 271 -7.31 -7.14 3.74
CA GLY A 271 -8.69 -6.63 3.81
C GLY A 271 -9.68 -7.59 4.45
N MET A 272 -9.48 -8.91 4.28
CA MET A 272 -10.40 -9.94 4.76
C MET A 272 -9.95 -10.59 6.07
N MET A 273 -8.72 -10.34 6.52
CA MET A 273 -8.11 -11.06 7.64
C MET A 273 -8.86 -10.84 8.97
N ALA A 274 -9.40 -9.63 9.20
CA ALA A 274 -10.15 -9.34 10.41
C ALA A 274 -11.41 -10.22 10.52
N VAL A 275 -12.16 -10.33 9.43
CA VAL A 275 -13.36 -11.17 9.36
C VAL A 275 -12.96 -12.64 9.46
N TYR A 276 -11.97 -13.07 8.69
CA TYR A 276 -11.49 -14.45 8.69
C TYR A 276 -11.01 -14.91 10.08
N ALA A 277 -10.22 -14.08 10.77
CA ALA A 277 -9.71 -14.38 12.11
C ALA A 277 -10.86 -14.57 13.13
N LYS A 278 -11.91 -13.77 13.05
CA LYS A 278 -13.09 -13.89 13.90
C LYS A 278 -13.92 -15.15 13.58
N THR A 279 -14.25 -15.33 12.31
CA THR A 279 -15.20 -16.36 11.88
C THR A 279 -14.61 -17.76 11.85
N VAL A 280 -13.33 -17.90 11.49
CA VAL A 280 -12.69 -19.21 11.27
C VAL A 280 -11.85 -19.65 12.46
N VAL A 281 -11.15 -18.70 13.12
CA VAL A 281 -10.20 -19.00 14.20
C VAL A 281 -10.76 -18.62 15.58
N GLY A 282 -11.82 -17.81 15.64
CA GLY A 282 -12.47 -17.40 16.88
C GLY A 282 -11.73 -16.30 17.65
N PHE A 283 -10.94 -15.46 16.96
CA PHE A 283 -10.28 -14.31 17.58
C PHE A 283 -11.29 -13.28 18.09
N SER A 284 -11.08 -12.77 19.30
CA SER A 284 -11.74 -11.56 19.76
C SER A 284 -11.23 -10.33 18.99
N SER A 285 -11.97 -9.22 19.02
CA SER A 285 -11.52 -7.96 18.40
C SER A 285 -10.19 -7.48 18.97
N SER A 286 -9.99 -7.57 20.29
CA SER A 286 -8.73 -7.23 20.95
C SER A 286 -7.60 -8.18 20.56
N GLY A 287 -7.87 -9.49 20.44
CA GLY A 287 -6.91 -10.48 19.97
C GLY A 287 -6.47 -10.20 18.52
N PHE A 288 -7.39 -9.79 17.66
CA PHE A 288 -7.06 -9.38 16.28
C PHE A 288 -6.21 -8.11 16.24
N ILE A 289 -6.52 -7.08 17.04
CA ILE A 289 -5.70 -5.86 17.13
C ILE A 289 -4.27 -6.21 17.54
N LEU A 290 -4.10 -7.09 18.54
CA LEU A 290 -2.78 -7.52 18.98
C LEU A 290 -2.03 -8.27 17.86
N LEU A 291 -2.71 -9.17 17.13
CA LEU A 291 -2.16 -9.84 15.96
C LEU A 291 -1.71 -8.83 14.89
N TYR A 292 -2.53 -7.81 14.63
CA TYR A 292 -2.20 -6.74 13.68
C TYR A 292 -0.95 -5.96 14.11
N LEU A 293 -0.80 -5.65 15.40
CA LEU A 293 0.40 -5.01 15.94
C LEU A 293 1.65 -5.88 15.76
N VAL A 294 1.56 -7.18 16.08
CA VAL A 294 2.67 -8.13 15.87
C VAL A 294 3.02 -8.25 14.39
N SER A 295 2.02 -8.30 13.52
CA SER A 295 2.19 -8.29 12.06
C SER A 295 2.91 -7.01 11.58
N THR A 296 2.57 -5.85 12.18
CA THR A 296 3.21 -4.57 11.87
C THR A 296 4.69 -4.56 12.30
N VAL A 297 5.01 -5.06 13.49
CA VAL A 297 6.41 -5.22 13.93
C VAL A 297 7.18 -6.16 13.00
N SER A 298 6.53 -7.25 12.58
CA SER A 298 7.09 -8.18 11.61
C SER A 298 7.33 -7.52 10.24
N SER A 299 6.44 -6.59 9.82
CA SER A 299 6.62 -5.81 8.59
C SER A 299 7.82 -4.88 8.66
N ILE A 300 8.05 -4.25 9.82
CA ILE A 300 9.23 -3.40 10.04
C ILE A 300 10.52 -4.23 9.88
N ALA A 301 10.60 -5.35 10.60
CA ALA A 301 11.76 -6.23 10.53
C ALA A 301 11.97 -6.79 9.12
N GLY A 302 10.87 -7.24 8.48
CA GLY A 302 10.88 -7.79 7.13
C GLY A 302 11.35 -6.78 6.08
N SER A 303 10.81 -5.56 6.09
CA SER A 303 11.19 -4.51 5.14
C SER A 303 12.66 -4.13 5.24
N PHE A 304 13.19 -4.03 6.45
CA PHE A 304 14.60 -3.75 6.68
C PHE A 304 15.49 -4.91 6.19
N LEU A 305 15.17 -6.14 6.56
CA LEU A 305 15.90 -7.34 6.14
C LEU A 305 15.91 -7.50 4.62
N PHE A 306 14.75 -7.33 3.98
CA PHE A 306 14.64 -7.47 2.53
C PHE A 306 15.27 -6.31 1.76
N GLY A 307 15.49 -5.15 2.36
CA GLY A 307 16.37 -4.11 1.81
C GLY A 307 17.78 -4.65 1.57
N TYR A 308 18.37 -5.35 2.55
CA TYR A 308 19.69 -5.99 2.41
C TYR A 308 19.69 -7.21 1.49
N ILE A 309 18.63 -8.04 1.56
CA ILE A 309 18.49 -9.20 0.66
C ILE A 309 18.42 -8.72 -0.80
N THR A 310 17.63 -7.68 -1.07
CA THR A 310 17.48 -7.11 -2.41
C THR A 310 18.79 -6.53 -2.92
N GLN A 311 19.53 -5.83 -2.06
CA GLN A 311 20.86 -5.32 -2.42
C GLN A 311 21.87 -6.43 -2.74
N SER A 312 21.84 -7.55 -1.99
CA SER A 312 22.84 -8.61 -2.08
C SER A 312 22.54 -9.67 -3.12
N LYS A 313 21.25 -10.00 -3.32
CA LYS A 313 20.78 -11.09 -4.19
C LYS A 313 20.08 -10.60 -5.46
N GLY A 314 19.82 -9.30 -5.55
CA GLY A 314 19.04 -8.67 -6.62
C GLY A 314 17.52 -8.68 -6.36
N PRO A 315 16.79 -7.72 -6.95
CA PRO A 315 15.37 -7.52 -6.65
C PRO A 315 14.48 -8.65 -7.15
N ARG A 316 14.80 -9.32 -8.27
CA ARG A 316 14.02 -10.45 -8.79
C ARG A 316 13.96 -11.61 -7.80
N LEU A 317 15.12 -12.05 -7.29
CA LEU A 317 15.17 -13.15 -6.31
C LEU A 317 14.49 -12.73 -4.99
N ALA A 318 14.67 -11.48 -4.58
CA ALA A 318 14.04 -10.96 -3.38
C ALA A 318 12.51 -10.99 -3.48
N VAL A 319 11.91 -10.52 -4.59
CA VAL A 319 10.44 -10.60 -4.84
C VAL A 319 9.99 -12.07 -4.85
N THR A 320 10.78 -12.97 -5.45
CA THR A 320 10.45 -14.41 -5.46
C THR A 320 10.40 -14.98 -4.03
N TYR A 321 11.37 -14.64 -3.18
CA TYR A 321 11.36 -15.08 -1.78
C TYR A 321 10.14 -14.53 -1.01
N VAL A 322 9.76 -13.27 -1.26
CA VAL A 322 8.54 -12.69 -0.68
C VAL A 322 7.30 -13.45 -1.15
N GLY A 323 7.20 -13.77 -2.44
CA GLY A 323 6.08 -14.54 -2.99
C GLY A 323 5.98 -15.95 -2.40
N VAL A 324 7.12 -16.63 -2.20
CA VAL A 324 7.17 -17.93 -1.52
C VAL A 324 6.74 -17.81 -0.06
N LEU A 325 7.22 -16.78 0.66
CA LEU A 325 6.84 -16.52 2.04
C LEU A 325 5.34 -16.28 2.17
N LEU A 326 4.77 -15.48 1.25
CA LEU A 326 3.33 -15.23 1.17
C LEU A 326 2.56 -16.53 0.95
N LEU A 327 3.00 -17.37 0.01
CA LEU A 327 2.38 -18.64 -0.30
C LEU A 327 2.34 -19.57 0.93
N VAL A 328 3.47 -19.68 1.64
CA VAL A 328 3.55 -20.48 2.88
C VAL A 328 2.62 -19.91 3.96
N ALA A 329 2.58 -18.58 4.12
CA ALA A 329 1.68 -17.92 5.07
C ALA A 329 0.19 -18.20 4.76
N LEU A 330 -0.20 -18.16 3.48
CA LEU A 330 -1.55 -18.50 3.03
C LEU A 330 -1.89 -19.95 3.34
N PHE A 331 -0.98 -20.89 3.05
CA PHE A 331 -1.19 -22.30 3.40
C PHE A 331 -1.41 -22.48 4.90
N ILE A 332 -0.54 -21.90 5.74
CA ILE A 332 -0.69 -21.98 7.19
C ILE A 332 -2.04 -21.39 7.62
N ALA A 333 -2.44 -20.21 7.10
CA ALA A 333 -3.69 -19.56 7.49
C ALA A 333 -4.93 -20.35 7.08
N VAL A 334 -4.97 -20.94 5.87
CA VAL A 334 -6.09 -21.76 5.38
C VAL A 334 -6.29 -23.01 6.22
N PHE A 335 -5.20 -23.67 6.62
CA PHE A 335 -5.23 -24.92 7.37
C PHE A 335 -5.08 -24.74 8.89
N ALA A 336 -4.93 -23.51 9.39
CA ALA A 336 -4.83 -23.22 10.81
C ALA A 336 -6.05 -23.74 11.58
N GLN A 337 -5.83 -24.60 12.57
CA GLN A 337 -6.84 -25.10 13.49
C GLN A 337 -6.74 -24.44 14.87
N THR A 338 -5.62 -23.81 15.17
CA THR A 338 -5.34 -23.15 16.45
C THR A 338 -4.88 -21.72 16.25
N ALA A 339 -5.11 -20.89 17.26
CA ALA A 339 -4.66 -19.51 17.28
C ALA A 339 -3.13 -19.39 17.07
N LEU A 340 -2.34 -20.35 17.58
CA LEU A 340 -0.87 -20.31 17.44
C LEU A 340 -0.42 -20.29 15.97
N TRP A 341 -0.96 -21.17 15.13
CA TRP A 341 -0.63 -21.19 13.72
C TRP A 341 -1.07 -19.91 12.99
N PHE A 342 -2.15 -19.31 13.48
CA PHE A 342 -2.62 -18.05 12.92
C PHE A 342 -1.72 -16.87 13.32
N TRP A 343 -1.10 -16.90 14.52
CA TRP A 343 -0.06 -15.95 14.91
C TRP A 343 1.17 -16.05 14.01
N VAL A 344 1.61 -17.27 13.69
CA VAL A 344 2.72 -17.51 12.75
C VAL A 344 2.37 -16.98 11.36
N ALA A 345 1.20 -17.33 10.83
CA ALA A 345 0.74 -16.84 9.53
C ALA A 345 0.67 -15.29 9.49
N GLY A 346 0.10 -14.66 10.51
CA GLY A 346 0.00 -13.20 10.61
C GLY A 346 1.36 -12.51 10.63
N SER A 347 2.34 -13.07 11.34
CA SER A 347 3.72 -12.56 11.32
C SER A 347 4.36 -12.69 9.94
N MET A 348 4.17 -13.82 9.25
CA MET A 348 4.66 -14.03 7.90
C MET A 348 3.98 -13.12 6.87
N PHE A 349 2.67 -12.86 7.01
CA PHE A 349 1.97 -11.86 6.20
C PHE A 349 2.54 -10.47 6.41
N GLY A 350 2.85 -10.09 7.65
CA GLY A 350 3.51 -8.83 7.96
C GLY A 350 4.84 -8.70 7.23
N ILE A 351 5.72 -9.70 7.36
CA ILE A 351 7.02 -9.73 6.65
C ILE A 351 6.79 -9.61 5.14
N SER A 352 5.86 -10.40 4.57
CA SER A 352 5.59 -10.40 3.14
C SER A 352 5.10 -9.04 2.64
N LEU A 353 4.20 -8.38 3.39
CA LEU A 353 3.68 -7.07 3.04
C LEU A 353 4.78 -6.00 2.99
N GLY A 354 5.54 -5.85 4.09
CA GLY A 354 6.62 -4.87 4.15
C GLY A 354 7.69 -5.11 3.09
N SER A 355 8.07 -6.38 2.90
CA SER A 355 9.10 -6.77 1.94
C SER A 355 8.64 -6.62 0.49
N MET A 356 7.34 -6.83 0.19
CA MET A 356 6.80 -6.64 -1.16
C MET A 356 6.96 -5.18 -1.62
N TRP A 357 6.66 -4.22 -0.75
CA TRP A 357 6.86 -2.80 -1.06
C TRP A 357 8.31 -2.46 -1.37
N VAL A 358 9.24 -3.01 -0.58
CA VAL A 358 10.69 -2.80 -0.77
C VAL A 358 11.16 -3.36 -2.10
N THR A 359 10.85 -4.62 -2.35
CA THR A 359 11.39 -5.38 -3.47
C THR A 359 10.76 -4.97 -4.80
N SER A 360 9.44 -4.76 -4.82
CA SER A 360 8.73 -4.39 -6.05
C SER A 360 9.08 -2.99 -6.53
N ARG A 361 9.17 -1.99 -5.62
CA ARG A 361 9.65 -0.64 -5.97
C ARG A 361 11.04 -0.67 -6.57
N THR A 362 11.94 -1.41 -5.95
CA THR A 362 13.33 -1.52 -6.43
C THR A 362 13.37 -2.19 -7.79
N TYR A 363 12.59 -3.25 -7.98
CA TYR A 363 12.61 -4.01 -9.22
C TYR A 363 12.01 -3.24 -10.39
N ILE A 364 10.91 -2.52 -10.19
CA ILE A 364 10.34 -1.69 -11.27
C ILE A 364 11.31 -0.57 -11.69
N ILE A 365 12.06 0.03 -10.75
CA ILE A 365 13.09 1.03 -11.07
C ILE A 365 14.22 0.41 -11.91
N GLU A 366 14.66 -0.81 -11.57
CA GLU A 366 15.73 -1.49 -12.30
C GLU A 366 15.32 -1.83 -13.73
N LEU A 367 14.07 -2.25 -13.93
CA LEU A 367 13.55 -2.68 -15.23
C LEU A 367 13.14 -1.52 -16.14
N THR A 368 13.02 -0.30 -15.62
CA THR A 368 12.39 0.82 -16.34
C THR A 368 13.43 1.79 -16.90
N PRO A 369 13.31 2.23 -18.19
CA PRO A 369 14.14 3.29 -18.75
C PRO A 369 13.98 4.62 -17.98
N ASP A 370 15.07 5.34 -17.77
CA ASP A 370 15.09 6.57 -16.97
C ASP A 370 14.15 7.66 -17.56
N GLU A 371 14.03 7.73 -18.88
CA GLU A 371 13.23 8.73 -19.61
C GLU A 371 11.71 8.51 -19.48
N LYS A 372 11.28 7.29 -19.13
CA LYS A 372 9.86 6.89 -19.03
C LYS A 372 9.46 6.39 -17.64
N ARG A 373 10.32 6.63 -16.65
CA ARG A 373 10.15 6.11 -15.30
C ARG A 373 8.80 6.48 -14.68
N GLY A 374 8.37 7.73 -14.85
CA GLY A 374 7.06 8.17 -14.34
C GLY A 374 5.90 7.42 -14.96
N GLN A 375 5.89 7.21 -16.27
CA GLN A 375 4.82 6.48 -16.98
C GLN A 375 4.76 5.02 -16.51
N PHE A 376 5.90 4.35 -16.34
CA PHE A 376 5.94 2.98 -15.86
C PHE A 376 5.52 2.86 -14.39
N PHE A 377 5.86 3.84 -13.53
CA PHE A 377 5.33 3.88 -12.17
C PHE A 377 3.81 4.15 -12.14
N GLY A 378 3.29 4.99 -13.04
CA GLY A 378 1.86 5.17 -13.21
C GLY A 378 1.13 3.87 -13.59
N LEU A 379 1.71 3.10 -14.53
CA LEU A 379 1.18 1.79 -14.91
C LEU A 379 1.34 0.74 -13.81
N PHE A 380 2.44 0.79 -13.06
CA PHE A 380 2.65 -0.07 -11.89
C PHE A 380 1.60 0.21 -10.80
N ALA A 381 1.35 1.48 -10.49
CA ALA A 381 0.29 1.87 -9.56
C ALA A 381 -1.09 1.45 -10.06
N PHE A 382 -1.38 1.63 -11.35
CA PHE A 382 -2.59 1.14 -12.00
C PHE A 382 -2.76 -0.37 -11.81
N SER A 383 -1.74 -1.17 -12.13
CA SER A 383 -1.76 -2.63 -11.96
C SER A 383 -2.08 -3.03 -10.52
N GLY A 384 -1.40 -2.42 -9.53
CA GLY A 384 -1.63 -2.68 -8.12
C GLY A 384 -3.02 -2.26 -7.61
N LYS A 385 -3.68 -1.28 -8.25
CA LYS A 385 -5.03 -0.86 -7.85
C LYS A 385 -6.12 -1.67 -8.50
N VAL A 386 -5.94 -2.08 -9.75
CA VAL A 386 -6.88 -3.01 -10.40
C VAL A 386 -6.86 -4.35 -9.68
N SER A 387 -5.68 -4.85 -9.29
CA SER A 387 -5.56 -6.09 -8.52
C SER A 387 -6.35 -6.02 -7.21
N SER A 388 -6.24 -4.94 -6.47
CA SER A 388 -6.95 -4.76 -5.19
C SER A 388 -8.48 -4.71 -5.29
N ILE A 389 -9.06 -4.81 -6.47
CA ILE A 389 -10.51 -4.94 -6.70
C ILE A 389 -10.88 -6.40 -6.96
N ILE A 390 -10.07 -7.14 -7.70
CA ILE A 390 -10.40 -8.49 -8.20
C ILE A 390 -10.41 -9.50 -7.06
N GLY A 391 -9.41 -9.50 -6.21
CA GLY A 391 -9.31 -10.45 -5.10
C GLY A 391 -10.45 -10.36 -4.10
N PRO A 392 -10.82 -9.17 -3.59
CA PRO A 392 -11.99 -9.04 -2.74
C PRO A 392 -13.30 -9.47 -3.42
N LEU A 393 -13.48 -9.21 -4.72
CA LEU A 393 -14.63 -9.70 -5.48
C LEU A 393 -14.64 -11.23 -5.55
N LEU A 394 -13.49 -11.85 -5.84
CA LEU A 394 -13.37 -13.31 -5.88
C LEU A 394 -13.65 -13.90 -4.49
N TYR A 395 -13.05 -13.36 -3.45
CA TYR A 395 -13.27 -13.78 -2.06
C TYR A 395 -14.74 -13.66 -1.68
N GLY A 396 -15.36 -12.52 -1.91
CA GLY A 396 -16.78 -12.26 -1.61
C GLY A 396 -17.72 -13.15 -2.40
N THR A 397 -17.43 -13.42 -3.69
CA THR A 397 -18.23 -14.31 -4.51
C THR A 397 -18.18 -15.75 -3.98
N ILE A 398 -16.99 -16.25 -3.61
CA ILE A 398 -16.85 -17.60 -3.06
C ILE A 398 -17.61 -17.72 -1.73
N THR A 399 -17.46 -16.75 -0.83
CA THR A 399 -18.18 -16.77 0.45
C THR A 399 -19.69 -16.66 0.27
N LEU A 400 -20.16 -15.92 -0.74
CA LEU A 400 -21.59 -15.80 -1.06
C LEU A 400 -22.15 -17.09 -1.66
N VAL A 401 -21.49 -17.66 -2.67
CA VAL A 401 -21.98 -18.87 -3.38
C VAL A 401 -21.96 -20.10 -2.48
N PHE A 402 -20.98 -20.21 -1.61
CA PHE A 402 -20.79 -21.35 -0.71
C PHE A 402 -21.18 -21.05 0.75
N HIS A 403 -22.02 -20.04 1.00
CA HIS A 403 -22.39 -19.60 2.36
C HIS A 403 -22.90 -20.72 3.25
N ASP A 404 -23.61 -21.71 2.68
CA ASP A 404 -24.13 -22.87 3.42
C ASP A 404 -23.04 -23.77 4.04
N LEU A 405 -21.78 -23.66 3.55
CA LEU A 405 -20.63 -24.40 4.08
C LEU A 405 -19.98 -23.73 5.31
N GLY A 406 -20.50 -22.59 5.76
CA GLY A 406 -20.01 -21.89 6.95
C GLY A 406 -18.52 -21.52 6.86
N THR A 407 -17.72 -21.92 7.86
CA THR A 407 -16.29 -21.61 7.91
C THR A 407 -15.48 -22.20 6.75
N LEU A 408 -15.96 -23.29 6.14
CA LEU A 408 -15.31 -23.89 4.97
C LEU A 408 -15.36 -22.94 3.76
N ALA A 409 -16.44 -22.20 3.56
CA ALA A 409 -16.53 -21.19 2.51
C ALA A 409 -15.45 -20.11 2.65
N SER A 410 -15.22 -19.63 3.87
CA SER A 410 -14.15 -18.66 4.16
C SER A 410 -12.75 -19.25 3.91
N ARG A 411 -12.53 -20.54 4.27
CA ARG A 411 -11.26 -21.23 3.96
C ARG A 411 -11.05 -21.40 2.46
N MET A 412 -12.10 -21.74 1.71
CA MET A 412 -12.05 -21.83 0.24
C MET A 412 -11.76 -20.46 -0.39
N ALA A 413 -12.39 -19.40 0.13
CA ALA A 413 -12.16 -18.04 -0.33
C ALA A 413 -10.70 -17.59 -0.08
N LEU A 414 -10.15 -17.84 1.11
CA LEU A 414 -8.73 -17.56 1.39
C LEU A 414 -7.82 -18.47 0.55
N GLY A 415 -8.21 -19.74 0.35
CA GLY A 415 -7.52 -20.72 -0.48
C GLY A 415 -7.41 -20.31 -1.95
N SER A 416 -8.39 -19.58 -2.49
CA SER A 416 -8.32 -19.04 -3.86
C SER A 416 -7.14 -18.08 -4.07
N LEU A 417 -6.70 -17.39 -3.01
CA LEU A 417 -5.54 -16.51 -3.07
C LEU A 417 -4.21 -17.27 -3.19
N ILE A 418 -4.17 -18.55 -2.78
CA ILE A 418 -3.04 -19.46 -3.05
C ILE A 418 -2.84 -19.61 -4.56
N ILE A 419 -3.93 -19.78 -5.31
CA ILE A 419 -3.88 -19.89 -6.77
C ILE A 419 -3.31 -18.59 -7.37
N MET A 420 -3.77 -17.43 -6.89
CA MET A 420 -3.24 -16.13 -7.31
C MET A 420 -1.72 -16.02 -7.04
N ALA A 421 -1.28 -16.38 -5.82
CA ALA A 421 0.13 -16.34 -5.46
C ALA A 421 0.98 -17.30 -6.32
N VAL A 422 0.48 -18.50 -6.61
CA VAL A 422 1.14 -19.48 -7.50
C VAL A 422 1.29 -18.94 -8.91
N ILE A 423 0.24 -18.33 -9.47
CA ILE A 423 0.28 -17.70 -10.81
C ILE A 423 1.33 -16.59 -10.82
N GLY A 424 1.32 -15.69 -9.82
CA GLY A 424 2.30 -14.61 -9.70
C GLY A 424 3.75 -15.12 -9.62
N LEU A 425 3.99 -16.16 -8.82
CA LEU A 425 5.30 -16.82 -8.74
C LEU A 425 5.71 -17.47 -10.06
N GLY A 426 4.75 -18.10 -10.77
CA GLY A 426 5.01 -18.69 -12.09
C GLY A 426 5.52 -17.65 -13.09
N PHE A 427 4.95 -16.44 -13.11
CA PHE A 427 5.44 -15.33 -13.94
C PHE A 427 6.84 -14.87 -13.51
N LEU A 428 7.14 -14.78 -12.21
CA LEU A 428 8.49 -14.42 -11.74
C LEU A 428 9.53 -15.46 -12.14
N LEU A 429 9.20 -16.75 -12.08
CA LEU A 429 10.11 -17.81 -12.51
C LEU A 429 10.36 -17.76 -14.02
N LYS A 430 9.33 -17.46 -14.82
CA LYS A 430 9.46 -17.27 -16.28
C LYS A 430 10.41 -16.13 -16.65
N MET A 431 10.50 -15.09 -15.82
CA MET A 431 11.41 -13.96 -16.05
C MET A 431 12.89 -14.39 -16.08
N LYS A 432 13.26 -15.45 -15.35
CA LYS A 432 14.63 -15.98 -15.37
C LYS A 432 15.09 -16.34 -16.79
N GLY A 433 14.25 -17.05 -17.53
CA GLY A 433 14.57 -17.41 -18.92
C GLY A 433 14.58 -16.21 -19.89
N LEU A 434 13.84 -15.13 -19.57
CA LEU A 434 13.86 -13.91 -20.39
C LEU A 434 15.10 -13.05 -20.16
N GLU A 435 15.70 -13.09 -18.96
CA GLU A 435 16.96 -12.38 -18.65
C GLU A 435 18.18 -13.08 -19.27
N GLU A 436 18.14 -14.42 -19.42
CA GLU A 436 19.23 -15.20 -20.01
C GLU A 436 19.27 -15.08 -21.56
N VAL A 437 18.20 -14.59 -22.18
CA VAL A 437 18.07 -14.44 -23.66
C VAL A 437 18.40 -13.00 -24.13
N ASN A 438 18.40 -12.00 -23.21
CA ASN A 438 18.76 -10.61 -23.50
C ASN A 438 20.19 -10.29 -23.00
#